data_14a71b662552b1edf7abd21267f46ad1
#
_entry.id   14a71b662552b1edf7abd21267f46ad1
#
_cell.length_a   1.000
_cell.length_b   1.000
_cell.length_c   1.000
_cell.angle_alpha   90.00
_cell.angle_beta   90.00
_cell.angle_gamma   90.00
#
_symmetry.space_group_name_H-M   'P 1'
#
loop_
_entity.id
_entity.type
_entity.pdbx_description
1 polymer ?
#
loop_
_entity_poly.entity_id
_entity_poly.type
_entity_poly.pdbx_seq_one_letter_code
_entity_poly.pdbx_strand_id
1 'polypeptide(L)'
;MPPELMGYQGKALVVDPDVFAVSDVWELLGRDMGGKAIMCRVHSGVKRTVRGTYATSVMLLDCAKLKHWRTEEQFDALFAFTRDYTTWMSLGYEDPATIDGIEDGWNDFDHLGPDTRLIHNTRRMTQPWKTGLQVDFLPVENFPLFPPFGWLMKARRQLFGDYAFLGKYRRHPDPRQEALFWALLRESLEYGAVSEALLKEEMARGHLRPDALEHILKAPTVASVLGELEQRRAA
;
A
#
# COMPACT_ATOMS: atom_id res chain seq x y z
N MET A 1 -0.94 -17.77 0.17
CA MET A 1 -1.02 -16.77 -0.93
C MET A 1 -2.45 -16.72 -1.46
N PRO A 2 -2.94 -15.58 -2.04
CA PRO A 2 -4.35 -15.45 -2.44
C PRO A 2 -4.87 -16.55 -3.36
N PRO A 3 -4.16 -17.00 -4.42
CA PRO A 3 -4.65 -18.10 -5.25
C PRO A 3 -4.89 -19.40 -4.48
N GLU A 4 -4.05 -19.71 -3.51
CA GLU A 4 -4.17 -20.89 -2.66
C GLU A 4 -5.38 -20.79 -1.72
N LEU A 5 -5.58 -19.60 -1.10
CA LEU A 5 -6.75 -19.30 -0.26
C LEU A 5 -8.07 -19.41 -1.05
N MET A 6 -8.04 -19.09 -2.33
CA MET A 6 -9.17 -19.22 -3.26
C MET A 6 -9.34 -20.63 -3.81
N GLY A 7 -8.55 -21.60 -3.36
CA GLY A 7 -8.56 -22.97 -3.92
C GLY A 7 -8.19 -23.01 -5.41
N TYR A 8 -7.40 -22.05 -5.87
CA TYR A 8 -7.01 -21.86 -7.27
C TYR A 8 -8.20 -21.73 -8.24
N GLN A 9 -9.24 -21.02 -7.79
CA GLN A 9 -10.43 -20.77 -8.59
C GLN A 9 -10.84 -19.29 -8.55
N GLY A 10 -11.47 -18.81 -9.63
CA GLY A 10 -11.97 -17.45 -9.71
C GLY A 10 -10.87 -16.39 -9.73
N LYS A 11 -11.26 -15.17 -9.41
CA LYS A 11 -10.37 -14.01 -9.36
C LYS A 11 -10.17 -13.53 -7.93
N ALA A 12 -9.01 -12.98 -7.65
CA ALA A 12 -8.71 -12.29 -6.40
C ALA A 12 -8.13 -10.90 -6.69
N LEU A 13 -8.57 -9.91 -5.92
CA LEU A 13 -7.96 -8.59 -5.88
C LEU A 13 -7.06 -8.52 -4.65
N VAL A 14 -5.77 -8.28 -4.85
CA VAL A 14 -4.78 -8.06 -3.80
C VAL A 14 -4.51 -6.58 -3.71
N VAL A 15 -4.52 -6.05 -2.49
CA VAL A 15 -4.19 -4.65 -2.21
C VAL A 15 -3.28 -4.55 -1.00
N ASP A 16 -2.36 -3.61 -1.00
CA ASP A 16 -1.55 -3.28 0.19
C ASP A 16 -2.43 -2.61 1.27
N PRO A 17 -2.07 -2.70 2.55
CA PRO A 17 -2.89 -2.20 3.66
C PRO A 17 -3.02 -0.67 3.71
N ASP A 18 -2.24 0.07 2.94
CA ASP A 18 -2.26 1.52 2.80
C ASP A 18 -2.88 1.98 1.46
N VAL A 19 -3.64 1.09 0.82
CA VAL A 19 -4.46 1.36 -0.37
C VAL A 19 -5.92 1.54 0.05
N PHE A 20 -6.55 2.64 -0.39
CA PHE A 20 -7.95 2.96 -0.05
C PHE A 20 -8.80 3.11 -1.31
N ALA A 21 -9.97 2.49 -1.32
CA ALA A 21 -10.91 2.58 -2.42
C ALA A 21 -11.64 3.94 -2.43
N VAL A 22 -11.68 4.58 -3.59
CA VAL A 22 -12.45 5.80 -3.87
C VAL A 22 -13.47 5.59 -4.99
N SER A 23 -13.57 4.37 -5.50
CA SER A 23 -14.56 3.92 -6.47
C SER A 23 -14.95 2.46 -6.22
N ASP A 24 -15.91 1.95 -6.99
CA ASP A 24 -16.37 0.58 -6.89
C ASP A 24 -15.27 -0.40 -7.34
N VAL A 25 -14.75 -1.19 -6.38
CA VAL A 25 -13.70 -2.20 -6.64
C VAL A 25 -14.20 -3.37 -7.50
N TRP A 26 -15.53 -3.58 -7.59
CA TRP A 26 -16.12 -4.60 -8.45
C TRP A 26 -15.89 -4.34 -9.93
N GLU A 27 -15.69 -3.09 -10.34
CA GLU A 27 -15.29 -2.74 -11.71
C GLU A 27 -13.94 -3.42 -12.08
N LEU A 28 -12.97 -3.42 -11.15
CA LEU A 28 -11.69 -4.08 -11.39
C LEU A 28 -11.81 -5.60 -11.24
N LEU A 29 -12.49 -6.08 -10.20
CA LEU A 29 -12.65 -7.52 -9.95
C LEU A 29 -13.43 -8.21 -11.07
N GLY A 30 -14.42 -7.52 -11.68
CA GLY A 30 -15.22 -8.00 -12.81
C GLY A 30 -14.52 -7.97 -14.16
N ARG A 31 -13.36 -7.32 -14.27
CA ARG A 31 -12.64 -7.08 -15.54
C ARG A 31 -12.30 -8.37 -16.28
N ASP A 32 -12.48 -8.37 -17.60
CA ASP A 32 -11.89 -9.41 -18.44
C ASP A 32 -10.36 -9.28 -18.43
N MET A 33 -9.68 -10.35 -18.09
CA MET A 33 -8.23 -10.41 -18.04
C MET A 33 -7.58 -10.81 -19.38
N GLY A 34 -8.35 -11.01 -20.45
CA GLY A 34 -7.81 -11.33 -21.78
C GLY A 34 -6.91 -12.55 -21.81
N GLY A 35 -7.18 -13.54 -20.95
CA GLY A 35 -6.31 -14.72 -20.82
C GLY A 35 -5.05 -14.53 -19.97
N LYS A 36 -4.80 -13.38 -19.38
CA LYS A 36 -3.67 -13.11 -18.47
C LYS A 36 -3.87 -13.74 -17.10
N ALA A 37 -2.79 -13.99 -16.40
CA ALA A 37 -2.79 -14.50 -15.03
C ALA A 37 -2.79 -13.38 -13.99
N ILE A 38 -2.13 -12.26 -14.31
CA ILE A 38 -1.94 -11.12 -13.40
C ILE A 38 -2.21 -9.83 -14.17
N MET A 39 -2.92 -8.90 -13.55
CA MET A 39 -2.97 -7.52 -14.01
C MET A 39 -2.57 -6.59 -12.87
N CYS A 40 -1.66 -5.66 -13.13
CA CYS A 40 -1.18 -4.66 -12.18
C CYS A 40 -0.73 -3.39 -12.90
N ARG A 41 -0.51 -2.30 -12.16
CA ARG A 41 0.05 -1.08 -12.75
C ARG A 41 1.45 -1.34 -13.28
N VAL A 42 1.72 -0.88 -14.51
CA VAL A 42 3.04 -0.97 -15.15
C VAL A 42 3.67 0.41 -15.17
N HIS A 43 4.86 0.55 -14.60
CA HIS A 43 5.58 1.82 -14.63
C HIS A 43 5.98 2.22 -16.05
N SER A 44 5.54 3.40 -16.50
CA SER A 44 5.85 3.94 -17.82
C SER A 44 7.35 4.20 -17.97
N GLY A 45 7.91 3.85 -19.13
CA GLY A 45 9.31 4.14 -19.46
C GLY A 45 10.34 3.12 -18.95
N VAL A 46 9.93 2.11 -18.19
CA VAL A 46 10.79 1.01 -17.73
C VAL A 46 10.67 -0.17 -18.69
N LYS A 47 11.80 -0.75 -19.10
CA LYS A 47 11.78 -1.98 -19.92
C LYS A 47 11.17 -3.12 -19.08
N ARG A 48 10.24 -3.89 -19.65
CA ARG A 48 9.49 -5.00 -19.00
C ARG A 48 10.36 -6.08 -18.32
N THR A 49 11.66 -6.06 -18.50
CA THR A 49 12.62 -7.00 -17.91
C THR A 49 13.38 -6.41 -16.72
N VAL A 50 13.06 -5.17 -16.30
CA VAL A 50 13.80 -4.47 -15.24
C VAL A 50 13.02 -4.53 -13.93
N ARG A 51 13.72 -4.72 -12.81
CA ARG A 51 13.17 -4.61 -11.45
C ARG A 51 12.35 -3.31 -11.31
N GLY A 52 11.16 -3.41 -10.72
CA GLY A 52 10.29 -2.26 -10.52
C GLY A 52 9.38 -1.90 -11.70
N THR A 53 9.32 -2.75 -12.74
CA THR A 53 8.38 -2.58 -13.85
C THR A 53 6.92 -2.70 -13.40
N TYR A 54 6.65 -3.60 -12.46
CA TYR A 54 5.31 -3.92 -11.98
C TYR A 54 5.09 -3.39 -10.56
N ALA A 55 3.99 -2.66 -10.36
CA ALA A 55 3.56 -2.22 -9.04
C ALA A 55 2.59 -3.24 -8.44
N THR A 56 3.11 -4.09 -7.57
CA THR A 56 2.42 -5.26 -7.02
C THR A 56 1.50 -4.95 -5.84
N SER A 57 1.45 -3.70 -5.41
CA SER A 57 0.59 -3.22 -4.33
C SER A 57 -0.91 -3.28 -4.65
N VAL A 58 -1.26 -3.34 -5.95
CA VAL A 58 -2.61 -3.68 -6.42
C VAL A 58 -2.48 -4.67 -7.57
N MET A 59 -3.04 -5.86 -7.40
CA MET A 59 -3.02 -6.91 -8.41
C MET A 59 -4.39 -7.58 -8.54
N LEU A 60 -4.89 -7.68 -9.77
CA LEU A 60 -5.98 -8.58 -10.10
C LEU A 60 -5.37 -9.91 -10.57
N LEU A 61 -5.80 -11.01 -9.95
CA LEU A 61 -5.28 -12.36 -10.18
C LEU A 61 -6.34 -13.28 -10.76
N ASP A 62 -6.00 -14.04 -11.79
CA ASP A 62 -6.71 -15.26 -12.20
C ASP A 62 -6.11 -16.45 -11.42
N CYS A 63 -6.76 -16.82 -10.33
CA CYS A 63 -6.23 -17.82 -9.40
C CYS A 63 -6.02 -19.18 -10.04
N ALA A 64 -6.78 -19.54 -11.08
CA ALA A 64 -6.65 -20.83 -11.77
C ALA A 64 -5.34 -20.98 -12.54
N LYS A 65 -4.72 -19.85 -12.93
CA LYS A 65 -3.45 -19.79 -13.67
C LYS A 65 -2.22 -19.71 -12.78
N LEU A 66 -2.40 -19.48 -11.46
CA LEU A 66 -1.34 -19.25 -10.49
C LEU A 66 -1.16 -20.46 -9.53
N LYS A 67 -1.32 -21.68 -10.02
CA LYS A 67 -1.19 -22.90 -9.21
C LYS A 67 0.21 -23.13 -8.64
N HIS A 68 1.21 -22.47 -9.20
CA HIS A 68 2.60 -22.45 -8.72
C HIS A 68 2.82 -21.47 -7.56
N TRP A 69 1.82 -20.62 -7.23
CA TRP A 69 1.86 -19.75 -6.07
C TRP A 69 1.45 -20.54 -4.82
N ARG A 70 2.37 -21.33 -4.31
CA ARG A 70 2.20 -22.16 -3.12
C ARG A 70 2.93 -21.50 -1.96
N THR A 71 2.20 -21.19 -0.89
CA THR A 71 2.70 -20.37 0.23
C THR A 71 3.94 -21.00 0.84
N GLU A 72 3.85 -22.26 1.27
CA GLU A 72 4.94 -22.97 1.95
C GLU A 72 6.20 -23.03 1.06
N GLU A 73 6.07 -23.52 -0.16
CA GLU A 73 7.21 -23.68 -1.07
C GLU A 73 7.91 -22.35 -1.39
N GLN A 74 7.12 -21.26 -1.58
CA GLN A 74 7.71 -19.96 -1.91
C GLN A 74 8.38 -19.32 -0.71
N PHE A 75 7.77 -19.40 0.49
CA PHE A 75 8.40 -18.89 1.70
C PHE A 75 9.64 -19.69 2.08
N ASP A 76 9.62 -21.02 1.99
CA ASP A 76 10.80 -21.86 2.23
C ASP A 76 11.95 -21.46 1.30
N ALA A 77 11.67 -21.23 0.02
CA ALA A 77 12.69 -20.78 -0.94
C ALA A 77 13.25 -19.40 -0.62
N LEU A 78 12.41 -18.47 -0.11
CA LEU A 78 12.85 -17.14 0.33
C LEU A 78 13.71 -17.22 1.60
N PHE A 79 13.30 -18.01 2.60
CA PHE A 79 14.06 -18.18 3.85
C PHE A 79 15.35 -18.98 3.66
N ALA A 80 15.38 -19.91 2.71
CA ALA A 80 16.59 -20.61 2.29
C ALA A 80 17.50 -19.77 1.38
N PHE A 81 17.12 -18.53 1.03
CA PHE A 81 17.84 -17.65 0.12
C PHE A 81 18.09 -18.24 -1.28
N THR A 82 17.32 -19.25 -1.68
CA THR A 82 17.33 -19.81 -3.04
C THR A 82 16.49 -18.99 -4.01
N ARG A 83 15.66 -18.09 -3.49
CA ARG A 83 14.86 -17.12 -4.24
C ARG A 83 15.10 -15.71 -3.69
N ASP A 84 15.37 -14.76 -4.58
CA ASP A 84 15.58 -13.34 -4.19
C ASP A 84 14.24 -12.67 -3.89
N TYR A 85 14.12 -12.07 -2.70
CA TYR A 85 12.90 -11.41 -2.24
C TYR A 85 12.47 -10.25 -3.16
N THR A 86 13.40 -9.42 -3.60
CA THR A 86 13.06 -8.26 -4.44
C THR A 86 12.57 -8.69 -5.83
N THR A 87 13.19 -9.73 -6.40
CA THR A 87 12.76 -10.32 -7.67
C THR A 87 11.38 -10.94 -7.53
N TRP A 88 11.13 -11.65 -6.42
CA TRP A 88 9.83 -12.25 -6.12
C TRP A 88 8.73 -11.19 -5.97
N MET A 89 8.96 -10.16 -5.15
CA MET A 89 8.03 -9.06 -4.93
C MET A 89 7.71 -8.27 -6.20
N SER A 90 8.63 -8.21 -7.15
CA SER A 90 8.46 -7.49 -8.43
C SER A 90 7.97 -8.37 -9.57
N LEU A 91 7.42 -9.57 -9.28
CA LEU A 91 6.97 -10.56 -10.26
C LEU A 91 8.07 -11.01 -11.25
N GLY A 92 9.34 -10.89 -10.85
CA GLY A 92 10.46 -11.21 -11.74
C GLY A 92 10.64 -12.71 -12.01
N TYR A 93 9.90 -13.56 -11.33
CA TYR A 93 9.84 -15.01 -11.60
C TYR A 93 8.64 -15.43 -12.44
N GLU A 94 7.73 -14.48 -12.75
CA GLU A 94 6.58 -14.74 -13.59
C GLU A 94 6.93 -14.52 -15.08
N ASP A 95 6.26 -15.23 -15.96
CA ASP A 95 6.38 -14.99 -17.41
C ASP A 95 5.71 -13.64 -17.73
N PRO A 96 6.46 -12.64 -18.24
CA PRO A 96 5.90 -11.34 -18.63
C PRO A 96 4.74 -11.43 -19.62
N ALA A 97 4.65 -12.50 -20.41
CA ALA A 97 3.55 -12.71 -21.34
C ALA A 97 2.21 -12.99 -20.64
N THR A 98 2.26 -13.41 -19.37
CA THR A 98 1.05 -13.68 -18.54
C THR A 98 0.61 -12.48 -17.72
N ILE A 99 1.37 -11.37 -17.77
CA ILE A 99 1.07 -10.14 -17.02
C ILE A 99 0.58 -9.07 -17.97
N ASP A 100 -0.44 -8.32 -17.56
CA ASP A 100 -0.91 -7.14 -18.28
C ASP A 100 -1.07 -5.92 -17.37
N GLY A 101 -1.27 -4.75 -17.98
CA GLY A 101 -1.43 -3.48 -17.28
C GLY A 101 -2.87 -3.22 -16.85
N ILE A 102 -2.99 -2.49 -15.73
CA ILE A 102 -4.22 -1.74 -15.38
C ILE A 102 -3.92 -0.25 -15.46
N GLU A 103 -4.96 0.56 -15.57
CA GLU A 103 -4.84 2.02 -15.59
C GLU A 103 -4.26 2.52 -14.28
N ASP A 104 -3.46 3.58 -14.36
CA ASP A 104 -2.73 4.15 -13.21
C ASP A 104 -3.64 4.51 -12.03
N GLY A 105 -4.88 4.92 -12.30
CA GLY A 105 -5.87 5.25 -11.28
C GLY A 105 -6.23 4.08 -10.36
N TRP A 106 -6.04 2.83 -10.77
CA TRP A 106 -6.26 1.65 -9.93
C TRP A 106 -5.11 1.36 -8.94
N ASN A 107 -4.04 2.14 -8.98
CA ASN A 107 -2.96 2.13 -8.00
C ASN A 107 -2.27 3.49 -8.03
N ASP A 108 -3.00 4.54 -7.59
CA ASP A 108 -2.60 5.92 -7.76
C ASP A 108 -1.72 6.37 -6.59
N PHE A 109 -0.41 6.52 -6.86
CA PHE A 109 0.60 6.77 -5.81
C PHE A 109 0.55 8.20 -5.31
N ASP A 110 0.13 8.38 -4.06
CA ASP A 110 0.11 9.66 -3.34
C ASP A 110 -0.57 10.79 -4.13
N HIS A 111 -1.44 10.44 -5.08
CA HIS A 111 -2.19 11.39 -5.89
C HIS A 111 -3.68 11.08 -5.75
N LEU A 112 -4.47 12.11 -5.44
CA LEU A 112 -5.92 12.03 -5.35
C LEU A 112 -6.52 12.99 -6.38
N GLY A 113 -6.87 12.42 -7.54
CA GLY A 113 -7.41 13.13 -8.69
C GLY A 113 -8.73 12.53 -9.19
N PRO A 114 -9.30 13.10 -10.25
CA PRO A 114 -10.60 12.67 -10.78
C PRO A 114 -10.57 11.24 -11.36
N ASP A 115 -9.42 10.75 -11.80
CA ASP A 115 -9.26 9.41 -12.37
C ASP A 115 -8.81 8.36 -11.33
N THR A 116 -8.53 8.78 -10.08
CA THR A 116 -8.15 7.88 -9.00
C THR A 116 -9.31 6.92 -8.68
N ARG A 117 -9.01 5.62 -8.63
CA ARG A 117 -9.93 4.54 -8.27
C ARG A 117 -9.53 3.89 -6.94
N LEU A 118 -8.23 3.64 -6.78
CA LEU A 118 -7.60 3.20 -5.53
C LEU A 118 -6.42 4.13 -5.26
N ILE A 119 -6.46 4.86 -4.15
CA ILE A 119 -5.35 5.69 -3.71
C ILE A 119 -4.40 4.89 -2.85
N HIS A 120 -3.10 4.98 -3.15
CA HIS A 120 -2.04 4.30 -2.42
C HIS A 120 -1.13 5.31 -1.71
N ASN A 121 -1.13 5.31 -0.38
CA ASN A 121 -0.30 6.20 0.44
C ASN A 121 1.13 5.66 0.58
N THR A 122 1.93 5.73 -0.50
CA THR A 122 3.29 5.16 -0.54
C THR A 122 4.30 5.91 0.31
N ARG A 123 4.05 7.17 0.60
CA ARG A 123 4.96 8.05 1.36
C ARG A 123 4.81 7.82 2.85
N ARG A 124 5.47 6.80 3.38
CA ARG A 124 5.42 6.42 4.81
C ARG A 124 5.50 7.61 5.77
N MET A 125 6.36 8.60 5.49
CA MET A 125 6.56 9.76 6.37
C MET A 125 5.37 10.70 6.47
N THR A 126 4.37 10.56 5.60
CA THR A 126 3.22 11.48 5.53
C THR A 126 1.88 10.75 5.61
N GLN A 127 1.87 9.52 6.11
CA GLN A 127 0.64 8.76 6.33
C GLN A 127 -0.27 9.47 7.34
N PRO A 128 -1.55 9.77 7.00
CA PRO A 128 -2.44 10.59 7.83
C PRO A 128 -2.63 10.07 9.25
N TRP A 129 -2.71 8.75 9.41
CA TRP A 129 -2.95 8.09 10.70
C TRP A 129 -1.77 8.13 11.67
N LYS A 130 -0.56 8.42 11.16
CA LYS A 130 0.66 8.47 11.98
C LYS A 130 1.17 9.88 12.25
N THR A 131 0.59 10.90 11.68
CA THR A 131 1.06 12.30 11.82
C THR A 131 1.33 12.66 13.28
N GLY A 132 2.53 13.16 13.57
CA GLY A 132 2.97 13.56 14.92
C GLY A 132 3.55 12.45 15.79
N LEU A 133 3.36 11.17 15.44
CA LEU A 133 4.01 10.04 16.11
C LEU A 133 5.50 9.99 15.78
N GLN A 134 6.28 9.31 16.63
CA GLN A 134 7.68 9.01 16.34
C GLN A 134 7.78 8.04 15.16
N VAL A 135 8.77 8.24 14.30
CA VAL A 135 9.02 7.33 13.17
C VAL A 135 9.43 5.96 13.70
N ASP A 136 8.71 4.93 13.27
CA ASP A 136 8.82 3.53 13.70
C ASP A 136 9.28 2.57 12.59
N PHE A 137 9.91 3.10 11.54
CA PHE A 137 10.55 2.28 10.51
C PHE A 137 11.98 2.77 10.24
N LEU A 138 12.84 1.84 9.83
CA LEU A 138 14.18 2.18 9.39
C LEU A 138 14.14 2.53 7.90
N PRO A 139 14.54 3.77 7.53
CA PRO A 139 14.77 4.10 6.14
C PRO A 139 15.82 3.13 5.56
N VAL A 140 15.66 2.76 4.29
CA VAL A 140 16.70 2.01 3.58
C VAL A 140 17.93 2.91 3.49
N GLU A 141 18.91 2.66 4.35
CA GLU A 141 20.16 3.40 4.40
C GLU A 141 21.09 2.85 3.32
N ASN A 142 20.99 3.36 2.11
CA ASN A 142 21.99 3.14 1.07
C ASN A 142 23.19 4.05 1.33
N PHE A 143 24.14 3.60 2.16
CA PHE A 143 25.46 4.24 2.29
C PHE A 143 26.56 3.34 1.72
N PRO A 144 26.59 3.04 0.39
CA PRO A 144 27.58 2.15 -0.19
C PRO A 144 28.99 2.77 -0.24
N LEU A 145 29.13 4.10 -0.05
CA LEU A 145 30.35 4.83 -0.34
C LEU A 145 31.15 5.33 0.89
N PHE A 146 30.60 5.20 2.14
CA PHE A 146 31.26 5.70 3.32
C PHE A 146 31.14 4.72 4.50
N PRO A 147 32.14 3.82 4.72
CA PRO A 147 32.20 2.91 5.88
C PRO A 147 32.01 3.57 7.25
N PRO A 148 32.56 4.78 7.55
CA PRO A 148 32.40 5.41 8.86
C PRO A 148 30.96 5.77 9.21
N PHE A 149 30.10 6.11 8.23
CA PHE A 149 28.68 6.39 8.50
C PHE A 149 27.92 5.13 8.95
N GLY A 150 28.19 3.97 8.37
CA GLY A 150 27.60 2.70 8.80
C GLY A 150 27.96 2.36 10.26
N TRP A 151 29.17 2.62 10.67
CA TRP A 151 29.61 2.41 12.06
C TRP A 151 28.96 3.39 13.03
N LEU A 152 28.86 4.66 12.65
CA LEU A 152 28.18 5.69 13.45
C LEU A 152 26.69 5.35 13.64
N MET A 153 26.01 4.92 12.58
CA MET A 153 24.61 4.50 12.64
C MET A 153 24.44 3.23 13.49
N LYS A 154 25.38 2.27 13.39
CA LYS A 154 25.36 1.07 14.23
C LYS A 154 25.56 1.43 15.71
N ALA A 155 26.52 2.30 16.03
CA ALA A 155 26.76 2.79 17.39
C ALA A 155 25.55 3.55 17.93
N ARG A 156 24.90 4.41 17.11
CA ARG A 156 23.67 5.11 17.46
C ARG A 156 22.56 4.12 17.85
N ARG A 157 22.33 3.08 17.02
CA ARG A 157 21.30 2.06 17.28
C ARG A 157 21.56 1.32 18.57
N GLN A 158 22.82 0.95 18.84
CA GLN A 158 23.21 0.25 20.06
C GLN A 158 23.03 1.10 21.33
N LEU A 159 23.28 2.42 21.26
CA LEU A 159 23.23 3.32 22.40
C LEU A 159 21.83 3.90 22.66
N PHE A 160 21.05 4.18 21.62
CA PHE A 160 19.81 4.94 21.71
C PHE A 160 18.58 4.19 21.16
N GLY A 161 18.76 3.00 20.62
CA GLY A 161 17.71 2.21 19.99
C GLY A 161 17.57 2.49 18.47
N ASP A 162 16.89 1.57 17.80
CA ASP A 162 16.81 1.54 16.34
C ASP A 162 16.17 2.79 15.73
N TYR A 163 15.17 3.36 16.39
CA TYR A 163 14.37 4.47 15.87
C TYR A 163 14.76 5.84 16.43
N ALA A 164 15.82 5.92 17.23
CA ALA A 164 16.26 7.16 17.82
C ALA A 164 16.66 8.18 16.74
N PHE A 165 16.23 9.46 16.94
CA PHE A 165 16.57 10.59 16.07
C PHE A 165 15.99 10.55 14.65
N LEU A 166 15.06 9.64 14.33
CA LEU A 166 14.39 9.60 13.02
C LEU A 166 13.34 10.70 12.83
N GLY A 167 12.98 11.39 13.92
CA GLY A 167 11.99 12.47 13.90
C GLY A 167 10.56 11.94 13.99
N LYS A 168 9.62 12.79 13.57
CA LYS A 168 8.18 12.49 13.62
C LYS A 168 7.58 12.41 12.22
N TYR A 169 6.51 11.63 12.12
CA TYR A 169 5.66 11.63 10.94
C TYR A 169 5.10 13.01 10.66
N ARG A 170 5.14 13.42 9.40
CA ARG A 170 4.70 14.75 8.95
C ARG A 170 3.29 14.68 8.41
N ARG A 171 2.64 15.84 8.38
CA ARG A 171 1.35 15.99 7.73
C ARG A 171 1.47 15.72 6.23
N HIS A 172 0.43 15.13 5.64
CA HIS A 172 0.39 14.90 4.20
C HIS A 172 0.35 16.24 3.45
N PRO A 173 1.12 16.40 2.35
CA PRO A 173 1.14 17.65 1.59
C PRO A 173 -0.20 17.96 0.89
N ASP A 174 -0.98 16.93 0.54
CA ASP A 174 -2.35 17.09 0.04
C ASP A 174 -3.35 16.85 1.19
N PRO A 175 -4.01 17.92 1.71
CA PRO A 175 -4.94 17.80 2.82
C PRO A 175 -6.20 16.98 2.49
N ARG A 176 -6.52 16.79 1.20
CA ARG A 176 -7.67 15.98 0.78
C ARG A 176 -7.45 14.50 1.08
N GLN A 177 -6.21 14.02 1.02
CA GLN A 177 -5.89 12.63 1.37
C GLN A 177 -6.05 12.40 2.89
N GLU A 178 -5.67 13.38 3.70
CA GLU A 178 -5.94 13.34 5.14
C GLU A 178 -7.46 13.35 5.42
N ALA A 179 -8.21 14.23 4.73
CA ALA A 179 -9.66 14.31 4.85
C ALA A 179 -10.35 13.00 4.41
N LEU A 180 -9.91 12.41 3.29
CA LEU A 180 -10.42 11.13 2.81
C LEU A 180 -10.19 10.01 3.81
N PHE A 181 -8.97 9.89 4.35
CA PHE A 181 -8.66 8.86 5.34
C PHE A 181 -9.58 8.95 6.56
N TRP A 182 -9.76 10.15 7.11
CA TRP A 182 -10.62 10.34 8.29
C TRP A 182 -12.10 10.12 7.96
N ALA A 183 -12.54 10.49 6.77
CA ALA A 183 -13.89 10.23 6.29
C ALA A 183 -14.18 8.72 6.17
N LEU A 184 -13.26 7.96 5.57
CA LEU A 184 -13.37 6.49 5.45
C LEU A 184 -13.34 5.80 6.82
N LEU A 185 -12.49 6.27 7.74
CA LEU A 185 -12.40 5.70 9.08
C LEU A 185 -13.68 5.98 9.90
N ARG A 186 -14.26 7.20 9.75
CA ARG A 186 -15.55 7.53 10.34
C ARG A 186 -16.66 6.60 9.83
N GLU A 187 -16.75 6.46 8.51
CA GLU A 187 -17.73 5.58 7.87
C GLU A 187 -17.56 4.12 8.32
N SER A 188 -16.32 3.63 8.43
CA SER A 188 -16.01 2.30 8.95
C SER A 188 -16.46 2.11 10.40
N LEU A 189 -16.36 3.16 11.23
CA LEU A 189 -16.86 3.17 12.60
C LEU A 189 -18.40 3.18 12.65
N GLU A 190 -19.05 3.98 11.81
CA GLU A 190 -20.51 4.07 11.70
C GLU A 190 -21.14 2.75 11.25
N TYR A 191 -20.50 2.03 10.31
CA TYR A 191 -20.93 0.70 9.86
C TYR A 191 -20.55 -0.44 10.81
N GLY A 192 -19.79 -0.17 11.87
CA GLY A 192 -19.33 -1.18 12.80
C GLY A 192 -18.24 -2.11 12.27
N ALA A 193 -17.59 -1.77 11.13
CA ALA A 193 -16.42 -2.48 10.61
C ALA A 193 -15.19 -2.28 11.51
N VAL A 194 -15.12 -1.15 12.19
CA VAL A 194 -14.10 -0.80 13.19
C VAL A 194 -14.84 -0.39 14.48
N SER A 195 -14.30 -0.75 15.63
CA SER A 195 -14.85 -0.33 16.93
C SER A 195 -14.02 0.79 17.55
N GLU A 196 -14.65 1.64 18.36
CA GLU A 196 -13.95 2.66 19.14
C GLU A 196 -12.93 2.05 20.11
N ALA A 197 -13.21 0.85 20.64
CA ALA A 197 -12.29 0.13 21.51
C ALA A 197 -11.00 -0.23 20.77
N LEU A 198 -11.10 -0.73 19.53
CA LEU A 198 -9.95 -1.01 18.68
C LEU A 198 -9.15 0.27 18.38
N LEU A 199 -9.82 1.37 18.06
CA LEU A 199 -9.13 2.65 17.82
C LEU A 199 -8.33 3.11 19.04
N LYS A 200 -8.92 3.01 20.24
CA LYS A 200 -8.23 3.34 21.50
C LYS A 200 -7.04 2.44 21.78
N GLU A 201 -7.14 1.15 21.46
CA GLU A 201 -6.04 0.21 21.57
C GLU A 201 -4.90 0.57 20.61
N GLU A 202 -5.20 0.87 19.34
CA GLU A 202 -4.20 1.26 18.34
C GLU A 202 -3.56 2.62 18.64
N MET A 203 -4.31 3.56 19.24
CA MET A 203 -3.77 4.81 19.78
C MET A 203 -2.79 4.55 20.94
N ALA A 204 -3.14 3.65 21.87
CA ALA A 204 -2.28 3.29 23.00
C ALA A 204 -1.00 2.58 22.56
N ARG A 205 -1.06 1.81 21.48
CA ARG A 205 0.11 1.15 20.85
C ARG A 205 0.98 2.10 20.01
N GLY A 206 0.52 3.32 19.74
CA GLY A 206 1.22 4.28 18.88
C GLY A 206 1.13 3.94 17.38
N HIS A 207 0.19 3.11 16.97
CA HIS A 207 -0.08 2.84 15.57
C HIS A 207 -1.01 3.87 14.94
N LEU A 208 -1.81 4.53 15.77
CA LEU A 208 -2.73 5.59 15.40
C LEU A 208 -2.43 6.83 16.26
N ARG A 209 -2.48 8.04 15.66
CA ARG A 209 -2.24 9.29 16.37
C ARG A 209 -3.23 9.50 17.54
N PRO A 210 -2.79 10.11 18.67
CA PRO A 210 -3.59 10.17 19.90
C PRO A 210 -4.84 11.05 19.79
N ASP A 211 -4.93 11.94 18.82
CA ASP A 211 -6.07 12.82 18.54
C ASP A 211 -6.99 12.29 17.42
N ALA A 212 -6.87 10.99 17.06
CA ALA A 212 -7.62 10.37 15.98
C ALA A 212 -9.13 10.52 16.12
N LEU A 213 -9.68 10.33 17.34
CA LEU A 213 -11.12 10.47 17.59
C LEU A 213 -11.64 11.88 17.30
N GLU A 214 -10.83 12.92 17.58
CA GLU A 214 -11.19 14.29 17.22
C GLU A 214 -11.22 14.52 15.72
N HIS A 215 -10.28 13.92 14.99
CA HIS A 215 -10.25 13.95 13.52
C HIS A 215 -11.45 13.26 12.92
N ILE A 216 -11.82 12.07 13.43
CA ILE A 216 -13.01 11.33 13.01
C ILE A 216 -14.27 12.17 13.19
N LEU A 217 -14.45 12.80 14.36
CA LEU A 217 -15.63 13.63 14.63
C LEU A 217 -15.73 14.85 13.71
N LYS A 218 -14.60 15.41 13.28
CA LYS A 218 -14.54 16.60 12.41
C LYS A 218 -14.45 16.24 10.93
N ALA A 219 -14.33 14.95 10.58
CA ALA A 219 -14.14 14.52 9.21
C ALA A 219 -15.37 14.88 8.34
N PRO A 220 -15.17 15.27 7.09
CA PRO A 220 -16.24 15.39 6.12
C PRO A 220 -16.84 14.01 5.80
N THR A 221 -17.92 13.96 5.05
CA THR A 221 -18.40 12.70 4.49
C THR A 221 -17.52 12.27 3.32
N VAL A 222 -17.41 10.95 3.08
CA VAL A 222 -16.71 10.42 1.89
C VAL A 222 -17.28 11.02 0.63
N ALA A 223 -18.62 11.09 0.50
CA ALA A 223 -19.30 11.71 -0.64
C ALA A 223 -18.90 13.19 -0.85
N SER A 224 -18.71 13.95 0.23
CA SER A 224 -18.26 15.35 0.11
C SER A 224 -16.84 15.44 -0.45
N VAL A 225 -15.90 14.60 0.03
CA VAL A 225 -14.52 14.59 -0.46
C VAL A 225 -14.47 14.16 -1.93
N LEU A 226 -15.20 13.11 -2.31
CA LEU A 226 -15.23 12.62 -3.68
C LEU A 226 -15.97 13.57 -4.63
N GLY A 227 -17.05 14.23 -4.18
CA GLY A 227 -17.78 15.23 -4.97
C GLY A 227 -16.91 16.43 -5.35
N GLU A 228 -15.97 16.87 -4.50
CA GLU A 228 -15.01 17.90 -4.86
C GLU A 228 -14.04 17.47 -5.97
N LEU A 229 -13.73 16.16 -6.07
CA LEU A 229 -12.90 15.62 -7.15
C LEU A 229 -13.66 15.59 -8.48
N GLU A 230 -14.93 15.20 -8.46
CA GLU A 230 -15.78 15.16 -9.66
C GLU A 230 -16.02 16.55 -10.24
N GLN A 231 -16.24 17.56 -9.41
CA GLN A 231 -16.39 18.94 -9.85
C GLN A 231 -15.15 19.45 -10.59
N ARG A 232 -13.96 19.04 -10.17
CA ARG A 232 -12.68 19.37 -10.84
C ARG A 232 -12.49 18.61 -12.16
N ARG A 233 -13.17 17.49 -12.35
CA ARG A 233 -13.17 16.75 -13.62
C ARG A 233 -14.02 17.47 -14.67
N ALA A 234 -15.05 18.18 -14.23
CA ALA A 234 -16.01 18.87 -15.10
C ALA A 234 -15.58 20.32 -15.46
N ALA A 235 -14.59 20.88 -14.78
CA ALA A 235 -14.04 22.21 -14.99
C ALA A 235 -12.77 22.20 -15.83
#